data_034a62f10472942899c08b1e9425321a
#
_entry.id   034a62f10472942899c08b1e9425321a
#
_cell.length_a   1.000
_cell.length_b   1.000
_cell.length_c   1.000
_cell.angle_alpha   90.00
_cell.angle_beta   90.00
_cell.angle_gamma   90.00
#
_symmetry.space_group_name_H-M   'P 1'
#
loop_
_entity.id
_entity.type
_entity.pdbx_description
1 polymer ?
#
loop_
_entity_poly.entity_id
_entity_poly.type
_entity_poly.pdbx_seq_one_letter_code
_entity_poly.pdbx_strand_id
1 'polypeptide(L)'
;EITTRLVGSEMCIRDSPKEQYQAFRRTTLKMRGELEQSQLGAELAAQEQVLCIVNRRKTAQELYNNLPKEGSYCLTTLLYPAHRKQLLQKIRERLKDGLPCRVISTSLIEAGVDVDFPAVYREEAGLDSILQAAGRCNREGRRPAEQSLVQIFTLEGQHVPRMLEQNVSATQSVLKKYADLASPEAIETYFLFYRTLKGDKRLDEQQILQGFEQDMEGRIFPFATAAERFRLIETPAVTVYIPQGKGEHLLARLRAGEVSKTLFRQLGQYGVPVYPDHLKTLENAGAVCQISEGIWELTDGSLYDNNTGLAMEAETGAAWFA
;
A
#
# COMPACT_ATOMS: atom_id res chain seq x y z
N GLU A 1 -29.51 -36.12 -4.62
CA GLU A 1 -30.45 -35.15 -3.96
C GLU A 1 -29.77 -33.93 -3.35
N ILE A 2 -28.59 -34.11 -2.75
CA ILE A 2 -27.84 -32.97 -2.16
C ILE A 2 -27.27 -32.04 -3.24
N THR A 3 -26.83 -32.61 -4.36
CA THR A 3 -26.25 -31.88 -5.49
C THR A 3 -27.28 -31.02 -6.23
N THR A 4 -28.51 -31.49 -6.38
CA THR A 4 -29.59 -30.73 -7.02
C THR A 4 -30.15 -29.59 -6.16
N ARG A 5 -30.06 -29.70 -4.83
CA ARG A 5 -30.45 -28.61 -3.93
C ARG A 5 -29.35 -27.56 -3.77
N LEU A 6 -28.07 -27.96 -3.85
CA LEU A 6 -26.92 -27.03 -3.80
C LEU A 6 -26.66 -26.32 -5.14
N VAL A 7 -27.16 -26.87 -6.24
CA VAL A 7 -27.08 -26.31 -7.59
C VAL A 7 -28.44 -25.72 -8.02
N GLY A 8 -29.38 -25.62 -7.06
CA GLY A 8 -30.62 -24.91 -7.31
C GLY A 8 -30.36 -23.45 -7.66
N SER A 9 -31.03 -22.98 -8.68
CA SER A 9 -31.02 -21.60 -9.19
C SER A 9 -31.13 -20.51 -8.10
N GLU A 10 -31.60 -20.86 -6.95
CA GLU A 10 -31.80 -19.98 -5.79
C GLU A 10 -30.50 -19.55 -5.11
N MET A 11 -29.39 -20.25 -5.32
CA MET A 11 -28.14 -19.96 -4.64
C MET A 11 -27.24 -19.01 -5.45
N CYS A 12 -27.47 -18.85 -6.75
CA CYS A 12 -26.55 -18.18 -7.64
C CYS A 12 -27.10 -17.01 -8.44
N ILE A 13 -28.42 -16.83 -8.46
CA ILE A 13 -29.02 -15.86 -9.36
C ILE A 13 -29.86 -14.86 -8.54
N ARG A 14 -29.20 -13.81 -8.08
CA ARG A 14 -29.90 -12.56 -7.89
C ARG A 14 -29.97 -11.87 -9.25
N ASP A 15 -31.17 -11.69 -9.75
CA ASP A 15 -31.47 -11.31 -11.13
C ASP A 15 -31.04 -9.89 -11.53
N SER A 16 -30.39 -9.11 -10.64
CA SER A 16 -29.94 -7.75 -10.97
C SER A 16 -28.63 -7.38 -10.26
N PRO A 17 -27.46 -7.60 -10.89
CA PRO A 17 -26.18 -7.08 -10.38
C PRO A 17 -26.21 -5.57 -10.15
N LYS A 18 -26.99 -4.82 -10.95
CA LYS A 18 -27.13 -3.37 -10.85
C LYS A 18 -27.87 -2.94 -9.58
N GLU A 19 -28.96 -3.63 -9.22
CA GLU A 19 -29.71 -3.32 -7.99
C GLU A 19 -28.88 -3.64 -6.76
N GLN A 20 -28.12 -4.75 -6.79
CA GLN A 20 -27.20 -5.10 -5.71
C GLN A 20 -26.09 -4.06 -5.58
N TYR A 21 -25.48 -3.65 -6.69
CA TYR A 21 -24.45 -2.60 -6.68
C TYR A 21 -24.99 -1.32 -6.06
N GLN A 22 -26.18 -0.86 -6.45
CA GLN A 22 -26.84 0.33 -5.88
C GLN A 22 -27.07 0.19 -4.37
N ALA A 23 -27.55 -0.98 -3.92
CA ALA A 23 -27.85 -1.25 -2.51
C ALA A 23 -26.57 -1.28 -1.64
N PHE A 24 -25.43 -1.67 -2.21
CA PHE A 24 -24.15 -1.76 -1.50
C PHE A 24 -23.23 -0.55 -1.74
N ARG A 25 -23.64 0.42 -2.52
CA ARG A 25 -22.86 1.64 -2.76
C ARG A 25 -22.72 2.44 -1.47
N ARG A 26 -21.47 2.66 -1.03
CA ARG A 26 -21.14 3.35 0.22
C ARG A 26 -20.40 4.64 0.02
N THR A 27 -19.86 4.88 -1.19
CA THR A 27 -18.98 6.01 -1.48
C THR A 27 -19.29 6.59 -2.85
N THR A 28 -18.84 7.82 -3.05
CA THR A 28 -18.86 8.49 -4.35
C THR A 28 -17.43 8.85 -4.75
N LEU A 29 -17.00 8.37 -5.92
CA LEU A 29 -15.70 8.71 -6.49
C LEU A 29 -15.79 10.06 -7.20
N LYS A 30 -14.85 10.97 -6.92
CA LYS A 30 -14.80 12.32 -7.50
C LYS A 30 -13.41 12.62 -8.02
N MET A 31 -13.29 12.87 -9.32
CA MET A 31 -12.04 13.36 -9.91
C MET A 31 -11.84 14.83 -9.54
N ARG A 32 -10.66 15.16 -9.01
CA ARG A 32 -10.27 16.53 -8.63
C ARG A 32 -9.31 17.17 -9.65
N GLY A 33 -8.67 16.36 -10.48
CA GLY A 33 -7.60 16.82 -11.36
C GLY A 33 -6.28 17.05 -10.62
N GLU A 34 -5.48 17.96 -11.16
CA GLU A 34 -4.17 18.30 -10.63
C GLU A 34 -4.29 19.27 -9.45
N LEU A 35 -3.55 19.01 -8.38
CA LEU A 35 -3.49 19.81 -7.17
C LEU A 35 -2.04 20.13 -6.81
N GLU A 36 -1.80 21.33 -6.34
CA GLU A 36 -0.54 21.65 -5.66
C GLU A 36 -0.44 20.93 -4.32
N GLN A 37 0.75 20.51 -3.96
CA GLN A 37 0.99 19.82 -2.68
C GLN A 37 0.62 20.69 -1.47
N SER A 38 0.84 21.99 -1.55
CA SER A 38 0.45 23.00 -0.54
C SER A 38 -1.07 23.07 -0.37
N GLN A 39 -1.81 23.11 -1.48
CA GLN A 39 -3.27 23.13 -1.47
C GLN A 39 -3.82 21.84 -0.85
N LEU A 40 -3.32 20.69 -1.29
CA LEU A 40 -3.71 19.40 -0.71
C LEU A 40 -3.46 19.35 0.79
N GLY A 41 -2.27 19.81 1.24
CA GLY A 41 -1.91 19.91 2.66
C GLY A 41 -2.89 20.76 3.46
N ALA A 42 -3.29 21.92 2.94
CA ALA A 42 -4.26 22.79 3.58
C ALA A 42 -5.66 22.15 3.66
N GLU A 43 -6.12 21.51 2.58
CA GLU A 43 -7.40 20.78 2.56
C GLU A 43 -7.41 19.64 3.59
N LEU A 44 -6.33 18.86 3.68
CA LEU A 44 -6.20 17.76 4.65
C LEU A 44 -6.15 18.27 6.10
N ALA A 45 -5.44 19.38 6.34
CA ALA A 45 -5.35 20.00 7.66
C ALA A 45 -6.71 20.51 8.19
N ALA A 46 -7.59 20.93 7.28
CA ALA A 46 -8.93 21.39 7.60
C ALA A 46 -9.91 20.26 7.96
N GLN A 47 -9.57 19.01 7.66
CA GLN A 47 -10.42 17.85 7.98
C GLN A 47 -10.15 17.36 9.41
N GLU A 48 -11.20 16.98 10.14
CA GLU A 48 -11.06 16.30 11.43
C GLU A 48 -10.56 14.86 11.27
N GLN A 49 -11.18 14.10 10.35
CA GLN A 49 -10.80 12.72 10.08
C GLN A 49 -10.69 12.50 8.57
N VAL A 50 -9.50 12.17 8.10
CA VAL A 50 -9.24 11.98 6.68
C VAL A 50 -8.09 10.99 6.46
N LEU A 51 -8.22 10.21 5.39
CA LEU A 51 -7.15 9.39 4.86
C LEU A 51 -6.69 9.95 3.53
N CYS A 52 -5.40 10.19 3.38
CA CYS A 52 -4.77 10.52 2.10
C CYS A 52 -3.79 9.41 1.72
N ILE A 53 -3.95 8.84 0.54
CA ILE A 53 -3.09 7.78 0.02
C ILE A 53 -2.33 8.31 -1.19
N VAL A 54 -1.01 8.28 -1.11
CA VAL A 54 -0.10 8.72 -2.17
C VAL A 54 0.75 7.57 -2.69
N ASN A 55 1.32 7.74 -3.88
CA ASN A 55 2.07 6.69 -4.56
C ASN A 55 3.52 6.57 -4.08
N ARG A 56 4.08 7.63 -3.49
CA ARG A 56 5.49 7.71 -3.09
C ARG A 56 5.64 7.91 -1.59
N ARG A 57 6.58 7.19 -0.99
CA ARG A 57 6.91 7.31 0.44
C ARG A 57 7.43 8.70 0.81
N LYS A 58 8.25 9.30 -0.07
CA LYS A 58 8.76 10.66 0.11
C LYS A 58 7.62 11.68 0.18
N THR A 59 6.70 11.65 -0.78
CA THR A 59 5.51 12.50 -0.80
C THR A 59 4.67 12.35 0.46
N ALA A 60 4.55 11.11 0.99
CA ALA A 60 3.84 10.89 2.25
C ALA A 60 4.51 11.58 3.44
N GLN A 61 5.84 11.53 3.55
CA GLN A 61 6.59 12.24 4.60
C GLN A 61 6.48 13.76 4.46
N GLU A 62 6.61 14.28 3.25
CA GLU A 62 6.51 15.73 2.97
C GLU A 62 5.13 16.27 3.31
N LEU A 63 4.05 15.62 2.88
CA LEU A 63 2.68 16.01 3.23
C LEU A 63 2.45 15.97 4.75
N TYR A 64 2.89 14.91 5.42
CA TYR A 64 2.78 14.78 6.86
C TYR A 64 3.47 15.94 7.60
N ASN A 65 4.65 16.37 7.13
CA ASN A 65 5.41 17.44 7.76
C ASN A 65 4.68 18.79 7.75
N ASN A 66 3.77 18.99 6.80
CA ASN A 66 2.95 20.20 6.66
C ASN A 66 1.61 20.11 7.41
N LEU A 67 1.30 18.99 8.07
CA LEU A 67 0.08 18.83 8.85
C LEU A 67 0.28 19.21 10.34
N PRO A 68 -0.81 19.60 11.04
CA PRO A 68 -0.79 19.71 12.50
C PRO A 68 -0.29 18.42 13.13
N LYS A 69 0.66 18.49 14.04
CA LYS A 69 1.28 17.28 14.62
C LYS A 69 0.30 16.46 15.46
N GLU A 70 -0.62 17.14 16.16
CA GLU A 70 -1.65 16.44 16.93
C GLU A 70 -2.70 15.81 16.02
N GLY A 71 -2.93 14.52 16.18
CA GLY A 71 -3.91 13.75 15.40
C GLY A 71 -3.50 13.46 13.98
N SER A 72 -2.25 13.72 13.58
CA SER A 72 -1.74 13.40 12.24
C SER A 72 -0.74 12.24 12.30
N TYR A 73 -0.80 11.37 11.31
CA TYR A 73 -0.01 10.13 11.23
C TYR A 73 0.51 9.90 9.82
N CYS A 74 1.76 9.45 9.71
CA CYS A 74 2.36 8.99 8.46
C CYS A 74 2.52 7.46 8.50
N LEU A 75 1.80 6.74 7.65
CA LEU A 75 1.77 5.27 7.65
C LEU A 75 2.37 4.73 6.35
N THR A 76 3.65 4.41 6.37
CA THR A 76 4.38 3.87 5.21
C THR A 76 5.23 2.66 5.59
N THR A 77 5.81 2.01 4.58
CA THR A 77 6.78 0.93 4.81
C THR A 77 8.13 1.42 5.36
N LEU A 78 8.35 2.72 5.50
CA LEU A 78 9.52 3.29 6.18
C LEU A 78 9.45 3.13 7.71
N LEU A 79 8.28 2.86 8.25
CA LEU A 79 8.12 2.39 9.64
C LEU A 79 8.33 0.87 9.69
N TYR A 80 9.06 0.36 10.67
CA TYR A 80 9.19 -1.09 10.85
C TYR A 80 7.85 -1.71 11.33
N PRO A 81 7.59 -3.02 11.08
CA PRO A 81 6.28 -3.65 11.33
C PRO A 81 5.72 -3.48 12.73
N ALA A 82 6.54 -3.64 13.78
CA ALA A 82 6.08 -3.48 15.17
C ALA A 82 5.60 -2.05 15.44
N HIS A 83 6.28 -1.05 14.89
CA HIS A 83 5.88 0.35 15.01
C HIS A 83 4.58 0.64 14.26
N ARG A 84 4.46 0.15 13.01
CA ARG A 84 3.21 0.27 12.24
C ARG A 84 2.01 -0.31 12.98
N LYS A 85 2.19 -1.47 13.64
CA LYS A 85 1.12 -2.10 14.44
C LYS A 85 0.65 -1.20 15.55
N GLN A 86 1.57 -0.58 16.31
CA GLN A 86 1.23 0.36 17.38
C GLN A 86 0.52 1.61 16.83
N LEU A 87 1.00 2.15 15.71
CA LEU A 87 0.42 3.32 15.08
C LEU A 87 -1.00 3.05 14.58
N LEU A 88 -1.23 1.91 13.94
CA LEU A 88 -2.56 1.48 13.50
C LEU A 88 -3.54 1.32 14.66
N GLN A 89 -3.08 0.84 15.82
CA GLN A 89 -3.93 0.76 17.00
C GLN A 89 -4.35 2.16 17.46
N LYS A 90 -3.42 3.11 17.57
CA LYS A 90 -3.72 4.52 17.91
C LYS A 90 -4.69 5.17 16.92
N ILE A 91 -4.50 4.94 15.61
CA ILE A 91 -5.40 5.43 14.56
C ILE A 91 -6.82 4.91 14.78
N ARG A 92 -6.98 3.60 15.01
CA ARG A 92 -8.30 2.99 15.24
C ARG A 92 -8.99 3.54 16.48
N GLU A 93 -8.26 3.72 17.58
CA GLU A 93 -8.76 4.29 18.82
C GLU A 93 -9.27 5.72 18.59
N ARG A 94 -8.47 6.58 17.94
CA ARG A 94 -8.87 7.95 17.64
C ARG A 94 -10.08 8.04 16.69
N LEU A 95 -10.13 7.19 15.67
CA LEU A 95 -11.30 7.11 14.77
C LEU A 95 -12.56 6.71 15.50
N LYS A 96 -12.45 5.70 16.38
CA LYS A 96 -13.58 5.22 17.20
C LYS A 96 -14.09 6.28 18.16
N ASP A 97 -13.20 7.05 18.77
CA ASP A 97 -13.51 8.08 19.75
C ASP A 97 -13.92 9.43 19.09
N GLY A 98 -13.98 9.50 17.76
CA GLY A 98 -14.33 10.72 17.05
C GLY A 98 -13.28 11.84 17.13
N LEU A 99 -12.06 11.52 17.57
CA LEU A 99 -10.99 12.50 17.72
C LEU A 99 -10.34 12.83 16.36
N PRO A 100 -9.68 14.01 16.24
CA PRO A 100 -8.96 14.36 15.03
C PRO A 100 -7.96 13.27 14.63
N CYS A 101 -8.08 12.78 13.41
CA CYS A 101 -7.26 11.68 12.89
C CYS A 101 -7.00 11.86 11.39
N ARG A 102 -5.84 12.45 11.04
CA ARG A 102 -5.39 12.67 9.67
C ARG A 102 -4.28 11.69 9.35
N VAL A 103 -4.52 10.82 8.39
CA VAL A 103 -3.55 9.77 8.04
C VAL A 103 -3.06 9.99 6.62
N ILE A 104 -1.75 10.17 6.47
CA ILE A 104 -1.08 10.11 5.17
C ILE A 104 -0.45 8.73 5.04
N SER A 105 -0.76 8.00 3.97
CA SER A 105 -0.27 6.65 3.76
C SER A 105 0.14 6.42 2.31
N THR A 106 0.84 5.33 2.08
CA THR A 106 0.96 4.72 0.75
C THR A 106 -0.07 3.60 0.60
N SER A 107 -0.05 2.87 -0.52
CA SER A 107 -0.93 1.71 -0.77
C SER A 107 -0.91 0.64 0.34
N LEU A 108 0.00 0.73 1.30
CA LEU A 108 0.05 -0.14 2.47
C LEU A 108 -1.29 -0.26 3.21
N ILE A 109 -2.09 0.81 3.24
CA ILE A 109 -3.38 0.84 3.96
C ILE A 109 -4.54 0.23 3.14
N GLU A 110 -4.36 0.03 1.85
CA GLU A 110 -5.39 -0.46 0.94
C GLU A 110 -5.80 -1.91 1.24
N ALA A 111 -4.85 -2.74 1.66
CA ALA A 111 -5.09 -4.15 1.96
C ALA A 111 -4.79 -4.50 3.43
N GLY A 112 -5.61 -5.36 4.02
CA GLY A 112 -5.34 -5.94 5.35
C GLY A 112 -5.48 -4.98 6.55
N VAL A 113 -5.87 -3.73 6.32
CA VAL A 113 -6.04 -2.73 7.38
C VAL A 113 -7.53 -2.42 7.57
N ASP A 114 -8.02 -2.59 8.80
CA ASP A 114 -9.40 -2.31 9.16
C ASP A 114 -9.49 -0.92 9.79
N VAL A 115 -9.92 0.05 8.97
CA VAL A 115 -10.15 1.47 9.31
C VAL A 115 -11.33 2.01 8.53
N ASP A 116 -12.05 2.98 9.11
CA ASP A 116 -13.21 3.65 8.51
C ASP A 116 -13.07 5.16 8.61
N PHE A 117 -12.84 5.81 7.49
CA PHE A 117 -12.71 7.27 7.41
C PHE A 117 -13.95 7.91 6.77
N PRO A 118 -14.33 9.13 7.19
CA PRO A 118 -15.42 9.87 6.54
C PRO A 118 -15.06 10.39 5.14
N ALA A 119 -13.78 10.68 4.89
CA ALA A 119 -13.27 11.19 3.63
C ALA A 119 -11.93 10.51 3.28
N VAL A 120 -11.75 10.22 2.00
CA VAL A 120 -10.52 9.63 1.48
C VAL A 120 -10.03 10.45 0.28
N TYR A 121 -8.76 10.76 0.26
CA TYR A 121 -8.02 11.30 -0.88
C TYR A 121 -7.12 10.21 -1.42
N ARG A 122 -7.13 9.97 -2.73
CA ARG A 122 -6.27 8.99 -3.40
C ARG A 122 -5.57 9.62 -4.59
N GLU A 123 -4.26 9.65 -4.57
CA GLU A 123 -3.48 9.98 -5.75
C GLU A 123 -3.78 9.00 -6.88
N GLU A 124 -3.86 9.47 -8.12
CA GLU A 124 -4.23 8.67 -9.28
C GLU A 124 -3.42 7.37 -9.37
N ALA A 125 -4.13 6.27 -9.59
CA ALA A 125 -3.59 4.91 -9.63
C ALA A 125 -4.45 4.02 -10.52
N GLY A 126 -4.21 2.70 -10.47
CA GLY A 126 -5.13 1.73 -11.06
C GLY A 126 -6.51 1.78 -10.40
N LEU A 127 -7.55 1.48 -11.16
CA LEU A 127 -8.92 1.46 -10.65
C LEU A 127 -9.09 0.47 -9.49
N ASP A 128 -8.38 -0.65 -9.54
CA ASP A 128 -8.31 -1.63 -8.46
C ASP A 128 -7.84 -1.01 -7.14
N SER A 129 -6.78 -0.21 -7.17
CA SER A 129 -6.23 0.51 -6.02
C SER A 129 -7.19 1.62 -5.54
N ILE A 130 -7.78 2.38 -6.47
CA ILE A 130 -8.80 3.39 -6.16
C ILE A 130 -9.98 2.78 -5.41
N LEU A 131 -10.48 1.62 -5.85
CA LEU A 131 -11.58 0.91 -5.21
C LEU A 131 -11.19 0.34 -3.83
N GLN A 132 -9.95 -0.10 -3.66
CA GLN A 132 -9.44 -0.52 -2.35
C GLN A 132 -9.35 0.66 -1.38
N ALA A 133 -8.92 1.83 -1.85
CA ALA A 133 -8.95 3.07 -1.08
C ALA A 133 -10.40 3.47 -0.73
N ALA A 134 -11.33 3.36 -1.67
CA ALA A 134 -12.75 3.59 -1.43
C ALA A 134 -13.33 2.65 -0.35
N GLY A 135 -12.83 1.41 -0.28
CA GLY A 135 -13.17 0.47 0.78
C GLY A 135 -12.68 0.88 2.19
N ARG A 136 -11.96 1.99 2.33
CA ARG A 136 -11.57 2.62 3.61
C ARG A 136 -12.42 3.85 3.95
N CYS A 137 -13.28 4.27 3.03
CA CYS A 137 -14.24 5.36 3.20
C CYS A 137 -15.61 4.78 3.50
N ASN A 138 -16.25 5.23 4.58
CA ASN A 138 -17.60 4.78 4.98
C ASN A 138 -17.73 3.23 4.95
N ARG A 139 -16.70 2.56 5.41
CA ARG A 139 -16.59 1.10 5.37
C ARG A 139 -17.76 0.43 6.09
N GLU A 140 -18.20 1.00 7.19
CA GLU A 140 -19.30 0.48 7.99
C GLU A 140 -20.68 0.91 7.48
N GLY A 141 -20.76 1.74 6.43
CA GLY A 141 -22.01 2.19 5.83
C GLY A 141 -22.86 3.09 6.73
N ARG A 142 -22.22 3.83 7.64
CA ARG A 142 -22.91 4.69 8.61
C ARG A 142 -23.37 6.03 8.02
N ARG A 143 -22.88 6.39 6.84
CA ARG A 143 -23.15 7.67 6.17
C ARG A 143 -23.76 7.45 4.79
N PRO A 144 -24.52 8.41 4.25
CA PRO A 144 -24.93 8.38 2.86
C PRO A 144 -23.70 8.35 1.91
N ALA A 145 -23.83 7.63 0.80
CA ALA A 145 -22.75 7.51 -0.18
C ALA A 145 -22.34 8.87 -0.78
N GLU A 146 -23.29 9.78 -0.93
CA GLU A 146 -23.09 11.13 -1.47
C GLU A 146 -22.24 12.02 -0.57
N GLN A 147 -22.24 11.74 0.74
CA GLN A 147 -21.43 12.45 1.75
C GLN A 147 -20.07 11.77 1.98
N SER A 148 -19.88 10.57 1.47
CA SER A 148 -18.69 9.75 1.66
C SER A 148 -17.81 9.83 0.41
N LEU A 149 -17.04 10.91 0.31
CA LEU A 149 -16.29 11.24 -0.90
C LEU A 149 -14.92 10.58 -0.91
N VAL A 150 -14.62 9.92 -2.01
CA VAL A 150 -13.26 9.49 -2.37
C VAL A 150 -12.78 10.40 -3.49
N GLN A 151 -11.85 11.28 -3.15
CA GLN A 151 -11.32 12.30 -4.03
C GLN A 151 -10.05 11.81 -4.71
N ILE A 152 -10.08 11.69 -6.04
CA ILE A 152 -8.97 11.21 -6.85
C ILE A 152 -8.25 12.42 -7.44
N PHE A 153 -6.95 12.53 -7.20
CA PHE A 153 -6.14 13.69 -7.60
C PHE A 153 -4.80 13.27 -8.21
N THR A 154 -4.18 14.17 -8.93
CA THR A 154 -2.76 14.14 -9.33
C THR A 154 -2.02 15.27 -8.63
N LEU A 155 -0.72 15.10 -8.39
CA LEU A 155 0.11 16.17 -7.82
C LEU A 155 0.86 16.90 -8.93
N GLU A 156 0.82 18.21 -8.89
CA GLU A 156 1.53 19.08 -9.83
C GLU A 156 3.04 18.78 -9.83
N GLY A 157 3.60 18.67 -11.02
CA GLY A 157 5.02 18.38 -11.21
C GLY A 157 5.46 16.96 -10.84
N GLN A 158 4.53 16.09 -10.45
CA GLN A 158 4.83 14.69 -10.17
C GLN A 158 4.34 13.76 -11.29
N HIS A 159 5.26 12.97 -11.82
CA HIS A 159 4.91 11.93 -12.79
C HIS A 159 4.44 10.65 -12.09
N VAL A 160 3.52 9.95 -12.74
CA VAL A 160 3.09 8.62 -12.30
C VAL A 160 4.31 7.69 -12.18
N PRO A 161 4.48 6.95 -11.09
CA PRO A 161 5.55 5.96 -10.98
C PRO A 161 5.46 4.94 -12.13
N ARG A 162 6.60 4.63 -12.75
CA ARG A 162 6.71 3.75 -13.92
C ARG A 162 5.95 2.43 -13.76
N MET A 163 5.99 1.87 -12.55
CA MET A 163 5.28 0.63 -12.23
C MET A 163 3.75 0.76 -12.27
N LEU A 164 3.19 1.98 -12.18
CA LEU A 164 1.75 2.24 -12.19
C LEU A 164 1.23 2.77 -13.53
N GLU A 165 2.11 3.10 -14.50
CA GLU A 165 1.72 3.73 -15.77
C GLU A 165 0.65 2.94 -16.52
N GLN A 166 0.78 1.62 -16.60
CA GLN A 166 -0.20 0.77 -17.29
C GLN A 166 -1.55 0.72 -16.56
N ASN A 167 -1.51 0.68 -15.23
CA ASN A 167 -2.72 0.69 -14.40
C ASN A 167 -3.46 2.02 -14.55
N VAL A 168 -2.74 3.14 -14.50
CA VAL A 168 -3.30 4.48 -14.69
C VAL A 168 -3.86 4.63 -16.11
N SER A 169 -3.13 4.19 -17.15
CA SER A 169 -3.60 4.24 -18.54
C SER A 169 -4.90 3.45 -18.74
N ALA A 170 -5.02 2.28 -18.10
CA ALA A 170 -6.27 1.50 -18.11
C ALA A 170 -7.40 2.26 -17.41
N THR A 171 -7.13 2.88 -16.25
CA THR A 171 -8.12 3.70 -15.51
C THR A 171 -8.58 4.88 -16.34
N GLN A 172 -7.68 5.61 -16.98
CA GLN A 172 -7.99 6.76 -17.84
C GLN A 172 -8.84 6.36 -19.06
N SER A 173 -8.61 5.14 -19.59
CA SER A 173 -9.43 4.60 -20.68
C SER A 173 -10.87 4.32 -20.24
N VAL A 174 -11.05 3.87 -19.00
CA VAL A 174 -12.37 3.64 -18.39
C VAL A 174 -13.07 4.97 -18.07
N LEU A 175 -12.34 5.97 -17.56
CA LEU A 175 -12.88 7.32 -17.27
C LEU A 175 -13.55 7.98 -18.48
N LYS A 176 -13.06 7.70 -19.68
CA LYS A 176 -13.64 8.23 -20.94
C LYS A 176 -15.00 7.61 -21.31
N LYS A 177 -15.32 6.43 -20.73
CA LYS A 177 -16.51 5.65 -21.11
C LYS A 177 -17.58 5.62 -20.03
N TYR A 178 -17.19 5.67 -18.76
CA TYR A 178 -18.09 5.46 -17.63
C TYR A 178 -18.08 6.64 -16.69
N ALA A 179 -19.25 7.16 -16.38
CA ALA A 179 -19.41 8.20 -15.36
C ALA A 179 -19.23 7.66 -13.93
N ASP A 180 -19.62 6.40 -13.71
CA ASP A 180 -19.43 5.69 -12.45
C ASP A 180 -18.33 4.63 -12.58
N LEU A 181 -17.15 4.97 -12.07
CA LEU A 181 -15.97 4.11 -12.11
C LEU A 181 -16.08 2.86 -11.24
N ALA A 182 -16.96 2.89 -10.25
CA ALA A 182 -17.17 1.76 -9.36
C ALA A 182 -18.26 0.79 -9.88
N SER A 183 -18.87 1.07 -11.04
CA SER A 183 -19.85 0.17 -11.65
C SER A 183 -19.19 -1.15 -12.08
N PRO A 184 -19.93 -2.27 -12.03
CA PRO A 184 -19.42 -3.58 -12.47
C PRO A 184 -18.87 -3.55 -13.89
N GLU A 185 -19.54 -2.83 -14.79
CA GLU A 185 -19.14 -2.72 -16.20
C GLU A 185 -17.84 -1.91 -16.37
N ALA A 186 -17.62 -0.88 -15.54
CA ALA A 186 -16.38 -0.12 -15.53
C ALA A 186 -15.21 -0.98 -15.02
N ILE A 187 -15.43 -1.75 -13.97
CA ILE A 187 -14.44 -2.66 -13.39
C ILE A 187 -14.05 -3.75 -14.39
N GLU A 188 -15.03 -4.39 -15.02
CA GLU A 188 -14.77 -5.40 -16.05
C GLU A 188 -13.95 -4.82 -17.21
N THR A 189 -14.36 -3.64 -17.70
CA THR A 189 -13.65 -2.95 -18.78
C THR A 189 -12.21 -2.59 -18.38
N TYR A 190 -11.99 -2.17 -17.13
CA TYR A 190 -10.65 -1.89 -16.61
C TYR A 190 -9.75 -3.14 -16.69
N PHE A 191 -10.22 -4.27 -16.20
CA PHE A 191 -9.41 -5.49 -16.22
C PHE A 191 -9.17 -6.03 -17.64
N LEU A 192 -10.11 -5.86 -18.57
CA LEU A 192 -9.90 -6.17 -19.98
C LEU A 192 -8.81 -5.29 -20.61
N PHE A 193 -8.84 -3.98 -20.39
CA PHE A 193 -7.78 -3.09 -20.86
C PHE A 193 -6.44 -3.40 -20.20
N TYR A 194 -6.42 -3.58 -18.88
CA TYR A 194 -5.22 -3.90 -18.16
C TYR A 194 -4.58 -5.20 -18.66
N ARG A 195 -5.37 -6.24 -18.87
CA ARG A 195 -4.91 -7.51 -19.48
C ARG A 195 -4.34 -7.29 -20.88
N THR A 196 -5.01 -6.50 -21.71
CA THR A 196 -4.52 -6.17 -23.06
C THR A 196 -3.18 -5.42 -23.02
N LEU A 197 -3.03 -4.46 -22.12
CA LEU A 197 -1.78 -3.69 -21.96
C LEU A 197 -0.62 -4.56 -21.42
N LYS A 198 -0.90 -5.48 -20.51
CA LYS A 198 0.11 -6.41 -19.97
C LYS A 198 0.51 -7.46 -20.99
N GLY A 199 -0.46 -8.00 -21.74
CA GLY A 199 -0.30 -9.15 -22.62
C GLY A 199 -0.19 -10.47 -21.86
N ASP A 200 -0.70 -11.55 -22.46
CA ASP A 200 -0.80 -12.86 -21.79
C ASP A 200 0.55 -13.42 -21.33
N LYS A 201 1.63 -13.17 -22.09
CA LYS A 201 2.99 -13.61 -21.73
C LYS A 201 3.51 -13.00 -20.42
N ARG A 202 3.16 -11.76 -20.12
CA ARG A 202 3.57 -11.09 -18.87
C ARG A 202 2.67 -11.45 -17.69
N LEU A 203 1.45 -11.89 -17.96
CA LEU A 203 0.53 -12.36 -16.92
C LEU A 203 0.90 -13.75 -16.39
N ASP A 204 1.59 -14.55 -17.19
CA ASP A 204 2.12 -15.86 -16.79
C ASP A 204 3.62 -15.97 -17.16
N GLU A 205 4.42 -14.98 -16.77
CA GLU A 205 5.85 -14.89 -17.07
C GLU A 205 6.62 -16.11 -16.53
N GLN A 206 6.19 -16.66 -15.41
CA GLN A 206 6.77 -17.85 -14.79
C GLN A 206 6.20 -19.16 -15.36
N GLN A 207 5.32 -19.08 -16.38
CA GLN A 207 4.71 -20.23 -17.04
C GLN A 207 3.99 -21.20 -16.08
N ILE A 208 3.34 -20.66 -15.06
CA ILE A 208 2.61 -21.44 -14.06
C ILE A 208 1.31 -21.99 -14.65
N LEU A 209 0.52 -21.13 -15.31
CA LEU A 209 -0.72 -21.56 -15.98
C LEU A 209 -0.44 -22.55 -17.10
N GLN A 210 0.59 -22.28 -17.90
CA GLN A 210 1.02 -23.19 -18.96
C GLN A 210 1.43 -24.56 -18.41
N GLY A 211 2.10 -24.61 -17.25
CA GLY A 211 2.44 -25.85 -16.56
C GLY A 211 1.19 -26.64 -16.15
N PHE A 212 0.18 -25.97 -15.62
CA PHE A 212 -1.10 -26.62 -15.29
C PHE A 212 -1.83 -27.14 -16.53
N GLU A 213 -1.86 -26.37 -17.63
CA GLU A 213 -2.51 -26.80 -18.88
C GLU A 213 -1.86 -28.05 -19.48
N GLN A 214 -0.52 -28.09 -19.51
CA GLN A 214 0.22 -29.25 -20.03
C GLN A 214 0.04 -30.51 -19.18
N ASP A 215 -0.01 -30.38 -17.87
CA ASP A 215 -0.12 -31.51 -16.95
C ASP A 215 -1.56 -31.99 -16.74
N MET A 216 -2.56 -31.17 -17.12
CA MET A 216 -3.98 -31.61 -17.10
C MET A 216 -4.23 -32.83 -17.95
N GLU A 217 -3.57 -32.99 -19.09
CA GLU A 217 -3.68 -34.19 -19.94
C GLU A 217 -3.14 -35.44 -19.24
N GLY A 218 -2.06 -35.28 -18.44
CA GLY A 218 -1.46 -36.33 -17.63
C GLY A 218 -2.11 -36.57 -16.27
N ARG A 219 -3.11 -35.76 -15.88
CA ARG A 219 -3.74 -35.76 -14.54
C ARG A 219 -2.76 -35.55 -13.41
N ILE A 220 -1.66 -34.86 -13.68
CA ILE A 220 -0.63 -34.47 -12.71
C ILE A 220 -0.72 -32.97 -12.54
N PHE A 221 -0.90 -32.48 -11.30
CA PHE A 221 -0.96 -31.06 -11.03
C PHE A 221 0.36 -30.58 -10.41
N PRO A 222 1.07 -29.65 -11.05
CA PRO A 222 2.42 -29.24 -10.63
C PRO A 222 2.39 -28.24 -9.46
N PHE A 223 1.68 -28.54 -8.36
CA PHE A 223 1.54 -27.64 -7.23
C PHE A 223 2.87 -27.26 -6.58
N ALA A 224 3.81 -28.20 -6.47
CA ALA A 224 5.13 -27.92 -5.91
C ALA A 224 5.92 -26.92 -6.78
N THR A 225 5.96 -27.16 -8.09
CA THR A 225 6.61 -26.27 -9.07
C THR A 225 5.93 -24.90 -9.12
N ALA A 226 4.59 -24.87 -9.07
CA ALA A 226 3.85 -23.62 -9.01
C ALA A 226 4.17 -22.84 -7.72
N ALA A 227 4.26 -23.51 -6.57
CA ALA A 227 4.62 -22.87 -5.31
C ALA A 227 6.05 -22.32 -5.31
N GLU A 228 7.00 -22.98 -5.97
CA GLU A 228 8.38 -22.50 -6.13
C GLU A 228 8.47 -21.27 -7.06
N ARG A 229 7.73 -21.31 -8.18
CA ARG A 229 7.74 -20.24 -9.20
C ARG A 229 6.89 -19.04 -8.81
N PHE A 230 5.81 -19.25 -8.06
CA PHE A 230 4.90 -18.18 -7.69
C PHE A 230 5.57 -17.19 -6.73
N ARG A 231 5.72 -15.95 -7.18
CA ARG A 231 6.19 -14.82 -6.38
C ARG A 231 5.14 -13.73 -6.41
N LEU A 232 4.48 -13.51 -5.29
CA LEU A 232 3.46 -12.45 -5.18
C LEU A 232 4.08 -11.05 -5.29
N ILE A 233 5.27 -10.88 -4.71
CA ILE A 233 6.00 -9.61 -4.73
C ILE A 233 7.47 -9.94 -5.04
N GLU A 234 7.93 -9.51 -6.21
CA GLU A 234 9.34 -9.46 -6.55
C GLU A 234 9.85 -8.04 -6.30
N THR A 235 10.73 -7.90 -5.34
CA THR A 235 11.30 -6.59 -5.01
C THR A 235 12.81 -6.72 -4.81
N PRO A 236 13.61 -5.80 -5.39
CA PRO A 236 15.02 -5.71 -5.11
C PRO A 236 15.33 -5.07 -3.74
N ALA A 237 14.28 -4.82 -2.92
CA ALA A 237 14.46 -4.17 -1.64
C ALA A 237 15.28 -5.02 -0.67
N VAL A 238 16.19 -4.36 0.01
CA VAL A 238 17.02 -4.90 1.07
C VAL A 238 16.47 -4.45 2.42
N THR A 239 16.60 -5.27 3.45
CA THR A 239 16.12 -4.93 4.78
C THR A 239 17.20 -4.24 5.60
N VAL A 240 16.91 -3.02 6.05
CA VAL A 240 17.70 -2.31 7.08
C VAL A 240 17.01 -2.48 8.42
N TYR A 241 17.71 -3.05 9.38
CA TYR A 241 17.19 -3.26 10.72
C TYR A 241 17.41 -2.03 11.61
N ILE A 242 16.40 -1.66 12.36
CA ILE A 242 16.39 -0.47 13.20
C ILE A 242 16.67 -0.87 14.66
N PRO A 243 17.77 -0.38 15.29
CA PRO A 243 18.15 -0.72 16.66
C PRO A 243 17.33 0.07 17.69
N GLN A 244 16.01 -0.12 17.70
CA GLN A 244 15.12 0.52 18.67
C GLN A 244 14.39 -0.51 19.54
N GLY A 245 14.32 -0.25 20.83
CA GLY A 245 13.63 -1.08 21.80
C GLY A 245 14.14 -2.54 21.78
N LYS A 246 13.25 -3.50 21.53
CA LYS A 246 13.64 -4.93 21.44
C LYS A 246 14.53 -5.23 20.22
N GLY A 247 14.48 -4.38 19.16
CA GLY A 247 15.30 -4.53 17.96
C GLY A 247 16.79 -4.47 18.25
N GLU A 248 17.20 -3.56 19.13
CA GLU A 248 18.62 -3.43 19.58
C GLU A 248 19.12 -4.72 20.24
N HIS A 249 18.32 -5.29 21.13
CA HIS A 249 18.69 -6.54 21.82
C HIS A 249 18.81 -7.73 20.86
N LEU A 250 17.93 -7.80 19.86
CA LEU A 250 17.97 -8.84 18.84
C LEU A 250 19.19 -8.67 17.90
N LEU A 251 19.53 -7.44 17.55
CA LEU A 251 20.74 -7.14 16.76
C LEU A 251 22.02 -7.45 17.54
N ALA A 252 22.07 -7.16 18.86
CA ALA A 252 23.19 -7.53 19.68
C ALA A 252 23.42 -9.07 19.72
N ARG A 253 22.35 -9.86 19.79
CA ARG A 253 22.44 -11.33 19.69
C ARG A 253 22.96 -11.79 18.33
N LEU A 254 22.49 -11.15 17.23
CA LEU A 254 22.98 -11.45 15.87
C LEU A 254 24.47 -11.14 15.75
N ARG A 255 24.92 -9.96 16.24
CA ARG A 255 26.34 -9.57 16.26
C ARG A 255 27.21 -10.52 17.10
N ALA A 256 26.64 -11.12 18.13
CA ALA A 256 27.30 -12.16 18.94
C ALA A 256 27.36 -13.54 18.25
N GLY A 257 26.88 -13.65 17.00
CA GLY A 257 26.95 -14.88 16.20
C GLY A 257 25.76 -15.81 16.36
N GLU A 258 24.68 -15.39 17.03
CA GLU A 258 23.46 -16.19 17.10
C GLU A 258 22.71 -16.13 15.77
N VAL A 259 22.56 -17.29 15.11
CA VAL A 259 21.84 -17.44 13.84
C VAL A 259 20.74 -18.47 14.03
N SER A 260 19.48 -18.03 14.13
CA SER A 260 18.33 -18.93 14.25
C SER A 260 17.10 -18.39 13.51
N LYS A 261 16.26 -19.30 13.04
CA LYS A 261 14.97 -18.97 12.38
C LYS A 261 14.10 -18.08 13.30
N THR A 262 14.13 -18.33 14.59
CA THR A 262 13.37 -17.59 15.60
C THR A 262 13.87 -16.16 15.74
N LEU A 263 15.19 -15.97 15.78
CA LEU A 263 15.84 -14.66 15.83
C LEU A 263 15.45 -13.82 14.58
N PHE A 264 15.59 -14.36 13.39
CA PHE A 264 15.25 -13.65 12.16
C PHE A 264 13.76 -13.33 12.06
N ARG A 265 12.87 -14.20 12.53
CA ARG A 265 11.44 -13.90 12.58
C ARG A 265 11.11 -12.75 13.53
N GLN A 266 11.82 -12.65 14.64
CA GLN A 266 11.67 -11.54 15.59
C GLN A 266 12.28 -10.26 15.03
N LEU A 267 13.49 -10.32 14.45
CA LEU A 267 14.16 -9.20 13.80
C LEU A 267 13.33 -8.61 12.64
N GLY A 268 12.60 -9.44 11.90
CA GLY A 268 11.71 -8.99 10.83
C GLY A 268 10.64 -7.99 11.30
N GLN A 269 10.34 -7.91 12.61
CA GLN A 269 9.45 -6.89 13.17
C GLN A 269 10.11 -5.51 13.28
N TYR A 270 11.43 -5.42 13.13
CA TYR A 270 12.25 -4.20 13.25
C TYR A 270 12.97 -3.85 11.95
N GLY A 271 12.64 -4.52 10.85
CA GLY A 271 13.22 -4.30 9.54
C GLY A 271 12.41 -3.31 8.70
N VAL A 272 13.11 -2.41 8.01
CA VAL A 272 12.56 -1.48 7.03
C VAL A 272 13.06 -1.88 5.65
N PRO A 273 12.18 -2.17 4.67
CA PRO A 273 12.58 -2.46 3.31
C PRO A 273 13.01 -1.17 2.59
N VAL A 274 14.23 -1.14 2.10
CA VAL A 274 14.78 -0.03 1.31
C VAL A 274 15.14 -0.50 -0.09
N TYR A 275 14.92 0.34 -1.09
CA TYR A 275 15.38 0.07 -2.45
C TYR A 275 16.89 0.32 -2.58
N PRO A 276 17.55 -0.26 -3.59
CA PRO A 276 19.01 -0.13 -3.76
C PRO A 276 19.50 1.32 -3.76
N ASP A 277 18.80 2.25 -4.41
CA ASP A 277 19.17 3.67 -4.45
C ASP A 277 19.11 4.31 -3.05
N HIS A 278 18.08 3.97 -2.26
CA HIS A 278 17.97 4.45 -0.89
C HIS A 278 19.03 3.85 0.01
N LEU A 279 19.34 2.54 -0.13
CA LEU A 279 20.44 1.90 0.59
C LEU A 279 21.75 2.62 0.29
N LYS A 280 22.06 2.86 -0.98
CA LYS A 280 23.28 3.56 -1.40
C LYS A 280 23.38 4.98 -0.80
N THR A 281 22.25 5.68 -0.68
CA THR A 281 22.22 6.99 -0.01
C THR A 281 22.61 6.87 1.46
N LEU A 282 22.07 5.88 2.17
CA LEU A 282 22.40 5.59 3.57
C LEU A 282 23.84 5.15 3.76
N GLU A 283 24.38 4.32 2.84
CA GLU A 283 25.80 3.89 2.85
C GLU A 283 26.73 5.09 2.65
N ASN A 284 26.45 5.93 1.66
CA ASN A 284 27.26 7.13 1.38
C ASN A 284 27.28 8.12 2.55
N ALA A 285 26.21 8.17 3.33
CA ALA A 285 26.12 8.96 4.55
C ALA A 285 26.80 8.28 5.77
N GLY A 286 27.28 7.02 5.64
CA GLY A 286 27.79 6.26 6.76
C GLY A 286 26.73 5.87 7.81
N ALA A 287 25.46 5.92 7.42
CA ALA A 287 24.32 5.76 8.32
C ALA A 287 23.89 4.30 8.52
N VAL A 288 24.47 3.37 7.76
CA VAL A 288 24.20 1.94 7.86
C VAL A 288 25.51 1.15 7.87
N CYS A 289 25.51 0.01 8.55
CA CYS A 289 26.58 -0.97 8.46
C CYS A 289 26.04 -2.34 8.08
N GLN A 290 26.84 -3.11 7.35
CA GLN A 290 26.53 -4.49 7.03
C GLN A 290 27.05 -5.41 8.13
N ILE A 291 26.12 -6.12 8.82
CA ILE A 291 26.49 -7.08 9.88
C ILE A 291 26.95 -8.40 9.24
N SER A 292 26.27 -8.83 8.19
CA SER A 292 26.62 -10.00 7.38
C SER A 292 26.01 -9.84 5.98
N GLU A 293 26.29 -10.73 5.06
CA GLU A 293 25.81 -10.65 3.69
C GLU A 293 24.29 -10.46 3.63
N GLY A 294 23.84 -9.34 3.02
CA GLY A 294 22.42 -8.97 2.88
C GLY A 294 21.74 -8.49 4.16
N ILE A 295 22.46 -8.34 5.28
CA ILE A 295 21.89 -7.90 6.57
C ILE A 295 22.50 -6.56 6.97
N TRP A 296 21.67 -5.54 6.98
CA TRP A 296 22.06 -4.16 7.25
C TRP A 296 21.44 -3.65 8.56
N GLU A 297 22.21 -2.86 9.29
CA GLU A 297 21.77 -2.19 10.51
C GLU A 297 21.89 -0.68 10.35
N LEU A 298 20.89 0.07 10.80
CA LEU A 298 20.97 1.52 10.92
C LEU A 298 21.89 1.89 12.08
N THR A 299 22.98 2.62 11.79
CA THR A 299 23.97 3.09 12.80
C THR A 299 23.66 4.51 13.26
N ASP A 300 23.10 5.35 12.40
CA ASP A 300 22.65 6.69 12.75
C ASP A 300 21.15 6.68 13.11
N GLY A 301 20.86 6.60 14.39
CA GLY A 301 19.51 6.60 14.92
C GLY A 301 18.72 7.88 14.65
N SER A 302 19.38 9.00 14.32
CA SER A 302 18.71 10.28 14.00
C SER A 302 17.92 10.21 12.70
N LEU A 303 18.26 9.29 11.81
CA LEU A 303 17.56 9.06 10.55
C LEU A 303 16.27 8.24 10.69
N TYR A 304 15.93 7.80 11.90
CA TYR A 304 14.65 7.15 12.16
C TYR A 304 13.77 8.00 13.06
N ASP A 305 12.79 8.66 12.46
CA ASP A 305 11.78 9.45 13.18
C ASP A 305 10.57 8.59 13.59
N ASN A 306 10.06 8.81 14.81
CA ASN A 306 8.95 8.02 15.35
C ASN A 306 7.59 8.30 14.67
N ASN A 307 7.49 9.34 13.85
CA ASN A 307 6.26 9.69 13.15
C ASN A 307 6.30 9.29 11.68
N THR A 308 7.46 9.45 11.03
CA THR A 308 7.61 9.26 9.57
C THR A 308 8.43 8.02 9.20
N GLY A 309 9.13 7.42 10.17
CA GLY A 309 10.00 6.27 9.94
C GLY A 309 11.38 6.66 9.41
N LEU A 310 12.01 5.76 8.65
CA LEU A 310 13.33 5.97 8.08
C LEU A 310 13.32 7.13 7.07
N ALA A 311 14.25 8.07 7.23
CA ALA A 311 14.39 9.21 6.33
C ALA A 311 14.71 8.75 4.90
N MET A 312 14.10 9.40 3.91
CA MET A 312 14.37 9.11 2.48
C MET A 312 15.66 9.78 1.99
N GLU A 313 16.07 10.86 2.64
CA GLU A 313 17.30 11.60 2.38
C GLU A 313 18.17 11.52 3.63
N ALA A 314 19.44 11.21 3.45
CA ALA A 314 20.46 11.33 4.48
C ALA A 314 21.37 12.50 4.06
N GLU A 315 21.54 13.48 4.93
CA GLU A 315 22.56 14.50 4.72
C GLU A 315 23.91 13.81 4.73
N THR A 316 24.62 13.85 3.60
CA THR A 316 26.04 13.52 3.59
C THR A 316 26.72 14.54 4.48
N GLY A 317 27.15 14.11 5.66
CA GLY A 317 27.91 14.98 6.56
C GLY A 317 29.01 15.67 5.77
N ALA A 318 28.82 16.96 5.50
CA ALA A 318 29.89 17.78 5.00
C ALA A 318 30.97 17.70 6.08
N ALA A 319 32.07 17.03 5.76
CA ALA A 319 33.20 16.94 6.65
C ALA A 319 33.61 18.36 7.03
N TRP A 320 33.34 18.72 8.26
CA TRP A 320 33.90 19.92 8.90
C TRP A 320 35.39 19.61 9.15
N PHE A 321 36.18 19.63 8.07
CA PHE A 321 37.61 19.80 8.15
C PHE A 321 37.92 21.19 7.55
N ALA A 322 37.87 22.18 8.40
CA ALA A 322 38.59 23.43 8.21
C ALA A 322 39.88 23.35 8.98
#